data_39e949b1d3158c45f43aaeb08ef9cd94
#
_entry.id   39e949b1d3158c45f43aaeb08ef9cd94
#
_cell.length_a   1.000
_cell.length_b   1.000
_cell.length_c   1.000
_cell.angle_alpha   90.00
_cell.angle_beta   90.00
_cell.angle_gamma   90.00
#
_symmetry.space_group_name_H-M   'P 1'
#
loop_
_entity.id
_entity.type
_entity.pdbx_description
1 polymer ?
#
loop_
_entity_poly.entity_id
_entity_poly.type
_entity_poly.pdbx_seq_one_letter_code
_entity_poly.pdbx_strand_id
1 'polypeptide(L)'
;EISCSLVGSEMCIRDSVYRIAEAEDIAAIEEAFAKIKEIYIADGHHRAASAVKVGLMRRAEHPDYDGTEEFNYFLSVLFPDDQLMIMDYNRVVKDLNGMTEEEFLGKMNDLFEVGTPQKEAVHPTEKGSFSMYLGDNWYACRMKEADLSSDPVDGLDVSILQNVLLHPVLGIEDPKTDKRIDFVGGIRGLEELERRVHSDCKVAFAMYPTSIGELFAVADAGRLMPPKSTWFEPKLRSGLFIHALS
;
A
#
# COMPACT_ATOMS: atom_id res chain seq x y z
N GLU A 1 15.13 -17.27 13.75
CA GLU A 1 13.88 -16.53 14.02
C GLU A 1 14.20 -15.04 13.97
N ILE A 2 13.66 -14.32 12.98
CA ILE A 2 13.76 -12.86 12.95
C ILE A 2 12.47 -12.36 13.59
N SER A 3 12.55 -11.96 14.84
CA SER A 3 11.44 -11.30 15.50
C SER A 3 11.61 -9.79 15.35
N CYS A 4 10.82 -9.17 14.49
CA CYS A 4 10.73 -7.72 14.38
C CYS A 4 9.43 -7.27 15.04
N SER A 5 9.53 -6.73 16.24
CA SER A 5 8.41 -6.07 16.91
C SER A 5 8.49 -4.58 16.61
N LEU A 6 7.67 -4.11 15.68
CA LEU A 6 7.46 -2.68 15.42
C LEU A 6 6.18 -2.23 16.10
N VAL A 7 6.30 -1.72 17.31
CA VAL A 7 5.26 -0.86 17.89
C VAL A 7 5.81 0.56 17.86
N GLY A 8 5.03 1.46 17.30
CA GLY A 8 5.38 2.83 17.00
C GLY A 8 6.03 3.58 18.16
N SER A 9 6.90 4.52 17.80
CA SER A 9 7.83 5.35 18.55
C SER A 9 9.14 4.68 18.92
N GLU A 10 10.18 5.32 18.54
CA GLU A 10 11.62 5.32 18.88
C GLU A 10 12.19 4.38 19.94
N MET A 11 11.43 3.53 20.60
CA MET A 11 11.90 2.71 21.70
C MET A 11 11.90 1.23 21.38
N CYS A 12 13.11 0.69 21.35
CA CYS A 12 13.41 -0.72 21.50
C CYS A 12 13.01 -1.64 20.37
N ILE A 13 13.53 -1.41 19.18
CA ILE A 13 13.69 -2.50 18.22
C ILE A 13 14.80 -3.39 18.79
N ARG A 14 14.41 -4.50 19.39
CA ARG A 14 15.32 -5.61 19.69
C ARG A 14 15.32 -6.55 18.51
N ASP A 15 16.20 -6.30 17.57
CA ASP A 15 16.37 -7.18 16.43
C ASP A 15 17.34 -8.30 16.82
N SER A 16 16.84 -9.51 16.83
CA SER A 16 17.66 -10.70 16.97
C SER A 16 17.83 -11.35 15.60
N VAL A 17 19.07 -11.63 15.21
CA VAL A 17 19.41 -12.31 13.98
C VAL A 17 20.05 -13.66 14.32
N TYR A 18 19.50 -14.71 13.75
CA TYR A 18 20.04 -16.05 13.88
C TYR A 18 20.56 -16.52 12.52
N ARG A 19 21.79 -16.99 12.49
CA ARG A 19 22.36 -17.64 11.31
C ARG A 19 22.04 -19.12 11.34
N ILE A 20 21.42 -19.62 10.29
CA ILE A 20 21.25 -21.06 10.05
C ILE A 20 22.45 -21.49 9.21
N ALA A 21 23.24 -22.42 9.71
CA ALA A 21 24.49 -22.86 9.07
C ALA A 21 24.59 -24.40 8.93
N GLU A 22 23.77 -25.16 9.64
CA GLU A 22 23.77 -26.61 9.57
C GLU A 22 23.17 -27.07 8.23
N ALA A 23 23.88 -27.91 7.50
CA ALA A 23 23.47 -28.34 6.17
C ALA A 23 22.12 -29.07 6.15
N GLU A 24 21.80 -29.81 7.22
CA GLU A 24 20.52 -30.49 7.37
C GLU A 24 19.35 -29.50 7.50
N ASP A 25 19.52 -28.46 8.29
CA ASP A 25 18.51 -27.42 8.45
C ASP A 25 18.30 -26.62 7.16
N ILE A 26 19.39 -26.30 6.46
CA ILE A 26 19.34 -25.61 5.17
C ILE A 26 18.57 -26.44 4.16
N ALA A 27 18.91 -27.74 4.02
CA ALA A 27 18.24 -28.64 3.10
C ALA A 27 16.74 -28.81 3.42
N ALA A 28 16.39 -28.88 4.71
CA ALA A 28 14.99 -28.96 5.13
C ALA A 28 14.19 -27.69 4.77
N ILE A 29 14.80 -26.52 4.90
CA ILE A 29 14.19 -25.23 4.51
C ILE A 29 14.02 -25.17 3.00
N GLU A 30 15.05 -25.52 2.23
CA GLU A 30 14.99 -25.54 0.77
C GLU A 30 13.91 -26.50 0.26
N GLU A 31 13.79 -27.70 0.84
CA GLU A 31 12.74 -28.66 0.51
C GLU A 31 11.33 -28.12 0.84
N ALA A 32 11.20 -27.41 1.95
CA ALA A 32 9.93 -26.78 2.34
C ALA A 32 9.54 -25.67 1.35
N PHE A 33 10.47 -24.80 0.99
CA PHE A 33 10.24 -23.71 0.02
C PHE A 33 9.99 -24.23 -1.40
N ALA A 34 10.61 -25.33 -1.81
CA ALA A 34 10.35 -25.96 -3.11
C ALA A 34 8.89 -26.42 -3.31
N LYS A 35 8.12 -26.57 -2.23
CA LYS A 35 6.70 -26.90 -2.26
C LYS A 35 5.79 -25.68 -2.40
N ILE A 36 6.32 -24.48 -2.17
CA ILE A 36 5.59 -23.21 -2.31
C ILE A 36 5.57 -22.83 -3.77
N LYS A 37 4.38 -22.72 -4.35
CA LYS A 37 4.24 -22.46 -5.79
C LYS A 37 4.47 -21.00 -6.13
N GLU A 38 4.05 -20.08 -5.27
CA GLU A 38 4.02 -18.65 -5.55
C GLU A 38 4.45 -17.85 -4.32
N ILE A 39 5.22 -16.80 -4.55
CA ILE A 39 5.64 -15.82 -3.55
C ILE A 39 5.26 -14.45 -4.06
N TYR A 40 4.62 -13.64 -3.24
CA TYR A 40 4.11 -12.32 -3.59
C TYR A 40 5.03 -11.21 -3.09
N ILE A 41 5.24 -10.18 -3.91
CA ILE A 41 6.02 -9.01 -3.49
C ILE A 41 5.11 -8.07 -2.71
N ALA A 42 5.27 -8.04 -1.39
CA ALA A 42 4.53 -7.13 -0.52
C ALA A 42 5.06 -5.68 -0.60
N ASP A 43 6.39 -5.51 -0.52
CA ASP A 43 7.06 -4.21 -0.59
C ASP A 43 8.39 -4.33 -1.32
N GLY A 44 8.94 -3.20 -1.78
CA GLY A 44 10.23 -3.17 -2.44
C GLY A 44 10.22 -3.55 -3.92
N HIS A 45 9.13 -3.36 -4.64
CA HIS A 45 9.00 -3.64 -6.08
C HIS A 45 10.16 -3.09 -6.92
N HIS A 46 10.60 -1.85 -6.65
CA HIS A 46 11.72 -1.25 -7.36
C HIS A 46 13.06 -1.93 -7.03
N ARG A 47 13.24 -2.37 -5.80
CA ARG A 47 14.45 -3.11 -5.38
C ARG A 47 14.51 -4.48 -6.06
N ALA A 48 13.41 -5.21 -6.06
CA ALA A 48 13.30 -6.50 -6.76
C ALA A 48 13.53 -6.35 -8.27
N ALA A 49 12.86 -5.38 -8.91
CA ALA A 49 13.06 -5.12 -10.34
C ALA A 49 14.50 -4.72 -10.68
N SER A 50 15.16 -3.93 -9.84
CA SER A 50 16.57 -3.57 -10.02
C SER A 50 17.49 -4.77 -9.87
N ALA A 51 17.25 -5.63 -8.88
CA ALA A 51 18.04 -6.84 -8.69
C ALA A 51 17.93 -7.78 -9.90
N VAL A 52 16.72 -8.02 -10.40
CA VAL A 52 16.50 -8.82 -11.62
C VAL A 52 17.23 -8.22 -12.81
N LYS A 53 17.11 -6.90 -13.02
CA LYS A 53 17.77 -6.20 -14.13
C LYS A 53 19.30 -6.36 -14.05
N VAL A 54 19.90 -6.18 -12.88
CA VAL A 54 21.35 -6.36 -12.68
C VAL A 54 21.76 -7.81 -12.90
N GLY A 55 21.02 -8.79 -12.40
CA GLY A 55 21.28 -10.19 -12.65
C GLY A 55 21.30 -10.52 -14.14
N LEU A 56 20.31 -10.06 -14.90
CA LEU A 56 20.26 -10.26 -16.35
C LEU A 56 21.43 -9.58 -17.09
N MET A 57 21.83 -8.38 -16.66
CA MET A 57 23.01 -7.70 -17.24
C MET A 57 24.29 -8.50 -16.97
N ARG A 58 24.50 -8.98 -15.74
CA ARG A 58 25.66 -9.77 -15.37
C ARG A 58 25.72 -11.10 -16.13
N ARG A 59 24.58 -11.78 -16.31
CA ARG A 59 24.49 -12.99 -17.15
C ARG A 59 24.89 -12.72 -18.58
N ALA A 60 24.53 -11.59 -19.13
CA ALA A 60 24.93 -11.21 -20.49
C ALA A 60 26.44 -10.89 -20.59
N GLU A 61 27.05 -10.32 -19.54
CA GLU A 61 28.49 -10.06 -19.46
C GLU A 61 29.32 -11.33 -19.21
N HIS A 62 28.73 -12.36 -18.58
CA HIS A 62 29.37 -13.62 -18.22
C HIS A 62 28.57 -14.80 -18.80
N PRO A 63 28.62 -15.06 -20.11
CA PRO A 63 27.78 -16.07 -20.78
C PRO A 63 28.08 -17.52 -20.37
N ASP A 64 29.17 -17.73 -19.68
CA ASP A 64 29.64 -19.02 -19.10
C ASP A 64 29.21 -19.22 -17.64
N TYR A 65 28.31 -18.37 -17.11
CA TYR A 65 27.76 -18.53 -15.75
C TYR A 65 27.09 -19.90 -15.57
N ASP A 66 27.27 -20.52 -14.40
CA ASP A 66 26.68 -21.82 -14.07
C ASP A 66 25.47 -21.74 -13.10
N GLY A 67 25.17 -20.56 -12.61
CA GLY A 67 24.04 -20.29 -11.73
C GLY A 67 24.41 -20.19 -10.24
N THR A 68 25.69 -20.47 -9.90
CA THR A 68 26.14 -20.38 -8.50
C THR A 68 26.68 -19.01 -8.12
N GLU A 69 26.86 -18.11 -9.11
CA GLU A 69 27.38 -16.78 -8.88
C GLU A 69 26.37 -15.89 -8.13
N GLU A 70 26.86 -15.04 -7.24
CA GLU A 70 26.07 -14.19 -6.35
C GLU A 70 25.10 -13.27 -7.09
N PHE A 71 25.39 -12.86 -8.32
CA PHE A 71 24.47 -12.05 -9.12
C PHE A 71 23.20 -12.79 -9.58
N ASN A 72 23.12 -14.11 -9.40
CA ASN A 72 21.91 -14.90 -9.65
C ASN A 72 20.92 -14.86 -8.48
N TYR A 73 21.34 -14.31 -7.36
CA TYR A 73 20.55 -14.23 -6.13
C TYR A 73 20.27 -12.78 -5.74
N PHE A 74 19.28 -12.56 -4.92
CA PHE A 74 19.06 -11.27 -4.25
C PHE A 74 18.54 -11.50 -2.83
N LEU A 75 18.86 -10.55 -1.95
CA LEU A 75 18.40 -10.59 -0.58
C LEU A 75 16.89 -10.39 -0.52
N SER A 76 16.20 -11.35 0.04
CA SER A 76 14.75 -11.33 0.23
C SER A 76 14.42 -11.60 1.69
N VAL A 77 13.40 -10.95 2.21
CA VAL A 77 12.82 -11.22 3.52
C VAL A 77 11.41 -11.73 3.31
N LEU A 78 11.12 -12.92 3.83
CA LEU A 78 9.88 -13.62 3.63
C LEU A 78 9.04 -13.57 4.92
N PHE A 79 7.78 -13.25 4.77
CA PHE A 79 6.80 -13.23 5.85
C PHE A 79 5.64 -14.16 5.50
N PRO A 80 5.08 -14.90 6.46
CA PRO A 80 3.74 -15.42 6.34
C PRO A 80 2.76 -14.27 6.11
N ASP A 81 1.74 -14.47 5.30
CA ASP A 81 0.75 -13.44 4.95
C ASP A 81 -0.06 -12.96 6.16
N ASP A 82 -0.27 -13.82 7.15
CA ASP A 82 -0.93 -13.51 8.41
C ASP A 82 -0.06 -12.71 9.40
N GLN A 83 1.21 -12.50 9.11
CA GLN A 83 2.15 -11.70 9.91
C GLN A 83 2.42 -10.30 9.31
N LEU A 84 1.76 -9.95 8.23
CA LEU A 84 1.83 -8.63 7.62
C LEU A 84 0.54 -7.86 7.87
N MET A 85 0.68 -6.61 8.33
CA MET A 85 -0.44 -5.70 8.43
C MET A 85 -0.44 -4.77 7.22
N ILE A 86 -1.58 -4.66 6.57
CA ILE A 86 -1.81 -3.61 5.57
C ILE A 86 -2.65 -2.52 6.25
N MET A 87 -2.07 -1.33 6.37
CA MET A 87 -2.76 -0.16 6.86
C MET A 87 -3.37 0.62 5.69
N ASP A 88 -4.33 1.46 6.01
CA ASP A 88 -4.94 2.38 5.08
C ASP A 88 -3.90 3.35 4.46
N TYR A 89 -4.14 3.71 3.23
CA TYR A 89 -3.39 4.76 2.57
C TYR A 89 -4.37 5.87 2.19
N ASN A 90 -4.38 6.92 3.00
CA ASN A 90 -5.34 8.00 2.93
C ASN A 90 -4.97 9.04 1.87
N ARG A 91 -5.95 9.83 1.42
CA ARG A 91 -5.76 10.88 0.42
C ARG A 91 -6.11 12.23 1.01
N VAL A 92 -5.32 13.24 0.66
CA VAL A 92 -5.63 14.64 0.95
C VAL A 92 -5.54 15.44 -0.34
N VAL A 93 -6.48 16.37 -0.55
CA VAL A 93 -6.56 17.15 -1.79
C VAL A 93 -6.58 18.64 -1.45
N LYS A 94 -5.76 19.40 -2.17
CA LYS A 94 -5.47 20.81 -1.88
C LYS A 94 -6.60 21.76 -2.26
N ASP A 95 -7.41 21.41 -3.22
CA ASP A 95 -8.52 22.23 -3.69
C ASP A 95 -9.73 21.39 -4.11
N LEU A 96 -10.86 22.01 -4.26
CA LEU A 96 -12.12 21.39 -4.67
C LEU A 96 -12.43 21.62 -6.17
N ASN A 97 -11.42 21.84 -7.00
CA ASN A 97 -11.56 22.10 -8.43
C ASN A 97 -12.51 23.28 -8.73
N GLY A 98 -12.38 24.34 -7.95
CA GLY A 98 -13.17 25.58 -8.08
C GLY A 98 -14.56 25.55 -7.42
N MET A 99 -14.98 24.43 -6.85
CA MET A 99 -16.24 24.32 -6.13
C MET A 99 -16.14 24.89 -4.70
N THR A 100 -17.25 25.38 -4.19
CA THR A 100 -17.44 25.61 -2.75
C THR A 100 -17.60 24.30 -1.99
N GLU A 101 -17.47 24.30 -0.68
CA GLU A 101 -17.70 23.10 0.15
C GLU A 101 -19.14 22.58 0.01
N GLU A 102 -20.12 23.45 -0.11
CA GLU A 102 -21.52 23.08 -0.28
C GLU A 102 -21.77 22.41 -1.64
N GLU A 103 -21.21 22.97 -2.72
CA GLU A 103 -21.31 22.37 -4.06
C GLU A 103 -20.62 21.01 -4.11
N PHE A 104 -19.45 20.89 -3.47
CA PHE A 104 -18.72 19.62 -3.40
C PHE A 104 -19.49 18.58 -2.57
N LEU A 105 -20.05 18.97 -1.41
CA LEU A 105 -20.89 18.07 -0.61
C LEU A 105 -22.15 17.62 -1.37
N GLY A 106 -22.72 18.51 -2.19
CA GLY A 106 -23.81 18.15 -3.12
C GLY A 106 -23.39 17.04 -4.08
N LYS A 107 -22.20 17.17 -4.72
CA LYS A 107 -21.64 16.13 -5.58
C LYS A 107 -21.37 14.82 -4.84
N MET A 108 -20.88 14.91 -3.60
CA MET A 108 -20.66 13.71 -2.78
C MET A 108 -21.98 12.97 -2.52
N ASN A 109 -23.07 13.65 -2.22
CA ASN A 109 -24.40 13.05 -2.03
C ASN A 109 -24.96 12.42 -3.33
N ASP A 110 -24.63 13.00 -4.49
CA ASP A 110 -25.02 12.44 -5.79
C ASP A 110 -24.30 11.11 -6.08
N LEU A 111 -23.03 10.99 -5.67
CA LEU A 111 -22.15 9.88 -6.01
C LEU A 111 -22.12 8.79 -4.95
N PHE A 112 -22.23 9.14 -3.68
CA PHE A 112 -22.07 8.23 -2.54
C PHE A 112 -23.27 8.31 -1.59
N GLU A 113 -23.38 7.34 -0.70
CA GLU A 113 -24.22 7.46 0.48
C GLU A 113 -23.41 8.21 1.55
N VAL A 114 -23.79 9.44 1.83
CA VAL A 114 -23.07 10.31 2.77
C VAL A 114 -23.87 10.45 4.06
N GLY A 115 -23.22 10.09 5.18
CA GLY A 115 -23.80 10.23 6.52
C GLY A 115 -23.87 11.67 7.01
N THR A 116 -24.46 11.86 8.17
CA THR A 116 -24.53 13.18 8.82
C THR A 116 -23.16 13.65 9.29
N PRO A 117 -22.90 14.97 9.30
CA PRO A 117 -21.65 15.54 9.79
C PRO A 117 -21.41 15.21 11.27
N GLN A 118 -20.18 14.84 11.60
CA GLN A 118 -19.73 14.51 12.95
C GLN A 118 -18.43 15.27 13.27
N LYS A 119 -18.24 15.62 14.54
CA LYS A 119 -17.02 16.29 14.99
C LYS A 119 -15.91 15.32 15.34
N GLU A 120 -16.27 14.12 15.73
CA GLU A 120 -15.31 13.06 16.04
C GLU A 120 -14.86 12.35 14.77
N ALA A 121 -13.61 11.91 14.75
CA ALA A 121 -13.04 11.18 13.63
C ALA A 121 -13.79 9.86 13.39
N VAL A 122 -14.15 9.61 12.14
CA VAL A 122 -14.88 8.41 11.73
C VAL A 122 -13.93 7.50 10.96
N HIS A 123 -13.70 6.30 11.48
CA HIS A 123 -12.96 5.26 10.77
C HIS A 123 -13.89 4.48 9.85
N PRO A 124 -13.52 4.22 8.58
CA PRO A 124 -14.24 3.27 7.75
C PRO A 124 -14.13 1.86 8.37
N THR A 125 -15.21 1.09 8.34
CA THR A 125 -15.32 -0.18 9.06
C THR A 125 -15.35 -1.41 8.16
N GLU A 126 -15.57 -1.23 6.87
CA GLU A 126 -15.69 -2.33 5.90
C GLU A 126 -15.31 -1.87 4.48
N LYS A 127 -15.02 -2.84 3.63
CA LYS A 127 -14.81 -2.60 2.20
C LYS A 127 -16.03 -1.90 1.57
N GLY A 128 -15.77 -0.96 0.66
CA GLY A 128 -16.79 -0.10 0.05
C GLY A 128 -17.17 1.09 0.91
N SER A 129 -16.49 1.29 2.05
CA SER A 129 -16.67 2.48 2.89
C SER A 129 -15.39 3.31 2.97
N PHE A 130 -15.56 4.61 3.11
CA PHE A 130 -14.49 5.55 3.41
C PHE A 130 -15.04 6.69 4.27
N SER A 131 -14.16 7.52 4.83
CA SER A 131 -14.60 8.71 5.55
C SER A 131 -14.02 9.95 4.91
N MET A 132 -14.77 11.02 4.90
CA MET A 132 -14.35 12.31 4.36
C MET A 132 -14.28 13.33 5.47
N TYR A 133 -13.19 14.11 5.51
CA TYR A 133 -13.09 15.31 6.35
C TYR A 133 -13.15 16.56 5.49
N LEU A 134 -14.17 17.37 5.71
CA LEU A 134 -14.46 18.59 4.95
C LEU A 134 -15.12 19.64 5.89
N GLY A 135 -14.66 20.89 5.85
CA GLY A 135 -15.26 21.99 6.60
C GLY A 135 -15.40 21.69 8.10
N ASP A 136 -14.35 21.22 8.75
CA ASP A 136 -14.29 20.84 10.16
C ASP A 136 -15.27 19.74 10.60
N ASN A 137 -15.72 18.90 9.65
CA ASN A 137 -16.61 17.79 9.95
C ASN A 137 -16.15 16.51 9.24
N TRP A 138 -16.36 15.40 9.93
CA TRP A 138 -16.24 14.06 9.38
C TRP A 138 -17.58 13.58 8.83
N TYR A 139 -17.51 12.85 7.73
CA TYR A 139 -18.65 12.21 7.07
C TYR A 139 -18.31 10.75 6.81
N ALA A 140 -19.11 9.83 7.33
CA ALA A 140 -19.05 8.43 6.90
C ALA A 140 -19.63 8.34 5.49
N CYS A 141 -18.90 7.74 4.56
CA CYS A 141 -19.31 7.58 3.18
C CYS A 141 -19.29 6.12 2.78
N ARG A 142 -20.27 5.72 1.95
CA ARG A 142 -20.34 4.38 1.38
C ARG A 142 -20.47 4.49 -0.13
N MET A 143 -19.74 3.63 -0.84
CA MET A 143 -19.85 3.48 -2.29
C MET A 143 -21.19 2.87 -2.65
N LYS A 144 -21.82 3.37 -3.73
CA LYS A 144 -23.07 2.80 -4.22
C LYS A 144 -22.83 1.42 -4.83
N GLU A 145 -23.77 0.52 -4.70
CA GLU A 145 -23.66 -0.85 -5.20
C GLU A 145 -23.38 -0.89 -6.71
N ALA A 146 -23.88 0.09 -7.46
CA ALA A 146 -23.67 0.22 -8.91
C ALA A 146 -22.19 0.50 -9.29
N ASP A 147 -21.40 1.04 -8.36
CA ASP A 147 -19.99 1.36 -8.60
C ASP A 147 -19.04 0.23 -8.14
N LEU A 148 -19.58 -0.79 -7.47
CA LEU A 148 -18.81 -1.95 -7.05
C LEU A 148 -18.51 -2.84 -8.25
N SER A 149 -17.25 -3.26 -8.38
CA SER A 149 -16.78 -4.11 -9.47
C SER A 149 -16.19 -5.41 -8.92
N SER A 150 -16.38 -6.50 -9.65
CA SER A 150 -15.72 -7.78 -9.39
C SER A 150 -14.34 -7.88 -10.03
N ASP A 151 -13.93 -6.90 -10.83
CA ASP A 151 -12.56 -6.83 -11.38
C ASP A 151 -11.56 -6.60 -10.23
N PRO A 152 -10.45 -7.35 -10.17
CA PRO A 152 -9.50 -7.26 -9.06
C PRO A 152 -8.90 -5.87 -8.83
N VAL A 153 -8.76 -5.06 -9.88
CA VAL A 153 -8.19 -3.72 -9.80
C VAL A 153 -9.28 -2.66 -9.68
N ASP A 154 -10.29 -2.72 -10.55
CA ASP A 154 -11.36 -1.72 -10.56
C ASP A 154 -12.29 -1.84 -9.34
N GLY A 155 -12.35 -3.02 -8.73
CA GLY A 155 -13.10 -3.27 -7.49
C GLY A 155 -12.37 -2.89 -6.19
N LEU A 156 -11.17 -2.32 -6.26
CA LEU A 156 -10.48 -1.77 -5.10
C LEU A 156 -11.12 -0.43 -4.71
N ASP A 157 -11.34 -0.20 -3.42
CA ASP A 157 -11.92 1.05 -2.92
C ASP A 157 -11.16 2.29 -3.40
N VAL A 158 -9.84 2.18 -3.51
CA VAL A 158 -8.98 3.25 -4.03
C VAL A 158 -9.19 3.52 -5.52
N SER A 159 -9.50 2.48 -6.31
CA SER A 159 -9.82 2.61 -7.73
C SER A 159 -11.20 3.22 -7.92
N ILE A 160 -12.18 2.80 -7.15
CA ILE A 160 -13.53 3.34 -7.19
C ILE A 160 -13.50 4.83 -6.83
N LEU A 161 -12.83 5.22 -5.74
CA LEU A 161 -12.67 6.63 -5.37
C LEU A 161 -12.01 7.43 -6.49
N GLN A 162 -10.96 6.88 -7.14
CA GLN A 162 -10.28 7.52 -8.27
C GLN A 162 -11.24 7.74 -9.45
N ASN A 163 -11.96 6.70 -9.84
CA ASN A 163 -12.77 6.68 -11.05
C ASN A 163 -14.09 7.43 -10.90
N VAL A 164 -14.67 7.45 -9.69
CA VAL A 164 -15.98 8.06 -9.42
C VAL A 164 -15.85 9.52 -8.94
N LEU A 165 -14.77 9.86 -8.22
CA LEU A 165 -14.63 11.17 -7.59
C LEU A 165 -13.38 11.94 -8.04
N LEU A 166 -12.19 11.37 -7.81
CA LEU A 166 -10.95 12.15 -7.96
C LEU A 166 -10.74 12.60 -9.40
N HIS A 167 -10.98 11.73 -10.37
CA HIS A 167 -10.86 12.08 -11.79
C HIS A 167 -12.04 12.93 -12.28
N PRO A 168 -13.32 12.48 -12.23
CA PRO A 168 -14.40 13.20 -12.90
C PRO A 168 -14.83 14.49 -12.19
N VAL A 169 -14.66 14.59 -10.88
CA VAL A 169 -15.12 15.75 -10.09
C VAL A 169 -13.97 16.68 -9.73
N LEU A 170 -12.89 16.13 -9.19
CA LEU A 170 -11.73 16.92 -8.77
C LEU A 170 -10.71 17.14 -9.90
N GLY A 171 -10.87 16.47 -11.07
CA GLY A 171 -9.99 16.62 -12.23
C GLY A 171 -8.57 16.08 -12.01
N ILE A 172 -8.42 15.11 -11.10
CA ILE A 172 -7.13 14.45 -10.81
C ILE A 172 -7.03 13.21 -11.70
N GLU A 173 -6.41 13.36 -12.87
CA GLU A 173 -6.27 12.28 -13.85
C GLU A 173 -5.26 11.21 -13.41
N ASP A 174 -4.06 11.64 -13.03
CA ASP A 174 -3.00 10.74 -12.56
C ASP A 174 -2.52 11.16 -11.16
N PRO A 175 -2.90 10.41 -10.12
CA PRO A 175 -2.53 10.72 -8.75
C PRO A 175 -1.01 10.60 -8.45
N LYS A 176 -0.19 10.05 -9.38
CA LYS A 176 1.27 10.03 -9.23
C LYS A 176 1.91 11.36 -9.56
N THR A 177 1.33 12.10 -10.46
CA THR A 177 1.92 13.31 -11.05
C THR A 177 1.19 14.59 -10.68
N ASP A 178 -0.08 14.51 -10.31
CA ASP A 178 -0.88 15.67 -9.90
C ASP A 178 -0.43 16.16 -8.52
N LYS A 179 0.00 17.41 -8.44
CA LYS A 179 0.50 18.05 -7.22
C LYS A 179 -0.60 18.51 -6.26
N ARG A 180 -1.87 18.40 -6.66
CA ARG A 180 -3.03 18.76 -5.83
C ARG A 180 -3.43 17.63 -4.88
N ILE A 181 -3.04 16.40 -5.16
CA ILE A 181 -3.25 15.25 -4.29
C ILE A 181 -1.97 14.87 -3.57
N ASP A 182 -2.09 14.45 -2.31
CA ASP A 182 -1.02 13.85 -1.53
C ASP A 182 -1.56 12.66 -0.72
N PHE A 183 -0.67 11.87 -0.15
CA PHE A 183 -1.00 10.59 0.48
C PHE A 183 -0.49 10.54 1.91
N VAL A 184 -1.34 10.05 2.81
CA VAL A 184 -1.03 9.92 4.24
C VAL A 184 -1.20 8.46 4.64
N GLY A 185 -0.10 7.81 5.05
CA GLY A 185 -0.16 6.44 5.57
C GLY A 185 -0.91 6.39 6.90
N GLY A 186 -1.73 5.35 7.09
CA GLY A 186 -2.60 5.18 8.25
C GLY A 186 -1.88 5.18 9.61
N ILE A 187 -0.58 4.87 9.60
CA ILE A 187 0.27 4.96 10.80
C ILE A 187 0.29 6.36 11.43
N ARG A 188 -0.06 7.41 10.68
CA ARG A 188 -0.13 8.78 11.18
C ARG A 188 -1.43 9.15 11.87
N GLY A 189 -2.42 8.25 11.83
CA GLY A 189 -3.75 8.49 12.40
C GLY A 189 -4.61 9.48 11.59
N LEU A 190 -5.87 9.61 11.99
CA LEU A 190 -6.83 10.51 11.33
C LEU A 190 -6.57 11.98 11.69
N GLU A 191 -5.94 12.27 12.82
CA GLU A 191 -5.57 13.62 13.23
C GLU A 191 -4.62 14.28 12.22
N GLU A 192 -3.80 13.50 11.53
CA GLU A 192 -2.96 14.03 10.46
C GLU A 192 -3.80 14.51 9.27
N LEU A 193 -4.92 13.87 8.97
CA LEU A 193 -5.83 14.31 7.92
C LEU A 193 -6.48 15.66 8.27
N GLU A 194 -6.94 15.79 9.51
CA GLU A 194 -7.48 17.07 10.02
C GLU A 194 -6.42 18.18 9.95
N ARG A 195 -5.20 17.88 10.43
CA ARG A 195 -4.09 18.83 10.39
C ARG A 195 -3.79 19.29 8.96
N ARG A 196 -3.80 18.37 7.98
CA ARG A 196 -3.55 18.68 6.57
C ARG A 196 -4.65 19.57 5.99
N VAL A 197 -5.93 19.30 6.30
CA VAL A 197 -7.04 20.12 5.83
C VAL A 197 -6.97 21.53 6.43
N HIS A 198 -6.57 21.68 7.69
CA HIS A 198 -6.37 22.99 8.32
C HIS A 198 -5.13 23.76 7.82
N SER A 199 -4.16 23.10 7.17
CA SER A 199 -2.92 23.72 6.75
C SER A 199 -2.82 23.97 5.24
N ASP A 200 -2.89 22.93 4.43
CA ASP A 200 -2.52 22.96 3.02
C ASP A 200 -3.49 22.23 2.07
N CYS A 201 -4.52 21.60 2.61
CA CYS A 201 -5.52 20.86 1.86
C CYS A 201 -6.94 21.40 2.13
N LYS A 202 -7.93 20.97 1.34
CA LYS A 202 -9.33 21.34 1.49
C LYS A 202 -10.22 20.17 1.88
N VAL A 203 -9.82 18.96 1.50
CA VAL A 203 -10.57 17.73 1.80
C VAL A 203 -9.60 16.58 2.02
N ALA A 204 -9.97 15.66 2.89
CA ALA A 204 -9.26 14.43 3.14
C ALA A 204 -10.20 13.22 3.06
N PHE A 205 -9.67 12.10 2.64
CA PHE A 205 -10.38 10.82 2.54
C PHE A 205 -9.60 9.75 3.32
N ALA A 206 -10.21 9.23 4.37
CA ALA A 206 -9.72 8.07 5.10
C ALA A 206 -10.29 6.82 4.44
N MET A 207 -9.41 5.95 3.94
CA MET A 207 -9.78 4.76 3.19
C MET A 207 -9.87 3.54 4.11
N TYR A 208 -10.70 2.56 3.73
CA TYR A 208 -10.61 1.24 4.31
C TYR A 208 -9.33 0.55 3.81
N PRO A 209 -8.56 -0.14 4.65
CA PRO A 209 -7.34 -0.83 4.23
C PRO A 209 -7.61 -1.90 3.18
N THR A 210 -6.81 -1.92 2.11
CA THR A 210 -6.83 -3.03 1.16
C THR A 210 -6.42 -4.33 1.86
N SER A 211 -7.17 -5.39 1.66
CA SER A 211 -6.87 -6.70 2.25
C SER A 211 -5.73 -7.42 1.52
N ILE A 212 -5.07 -8.36 2.21
CA ILE A 212 -4.06 -9.22 1.60
C ILE A 212 -4.65 -10.07 0.46
N GLY A 213 -5.91 -10.51 0.59
CA GLY A 213 -6.61 -11.27 -0.44
C GLY A 213 -6.85 -10.46 -1.71
N GLU A 214 -7.15 -9.17 -1.60
CA GLU A 214 -7.27 -8.27 -2.76
C GLU A 214 -5.92 -8.08 -3.47
N LEU A 215 -4.84 -7.96 -2.72
CA LEU A 215 -3.50 -7.88 -3.29
C LEU A 215 -3.16 -9.16 -4.08
N PHE A 216 -3.45 -10.33 -3.52
CA PHE A 216 -3.25 -11.61 -4.18
C PHE A 216 -4.09 -11.69 -5.46
N ALA A 217 -5.37 -11.33 -5.40
CA ALA A 217 -6.25 -11.36 -6.56
C ALA A 217 -5.74 -10.47 -7.72
N VAL A 218 -5.18 -9.29 -7.41
CA VAL A 218 -4.55 -8.41 -8.41
C VAL A 218 -3.31 -9.05 -9.02
N ALA A 219 -2.45 -9.64 -8.18
CA ALA A 219 -1.22 -10.29 -8.63
C ALA A 219 -1.51 -11.54 -9.48
N ASP A 220 -2.45 -12.39 -9.06
CA ASP A 220 -2.87 -13.61 -9.77
C ASP A 220 -3.50 -13.29 -11.12
N ALA A 221 -4.17 -12.14 -11.24
CA ALA A 221 -4.66 -11.62 -12.52
C ALA A 221 -3.54 -11.06 -13.43
N GLY A 222 -2.28 -11.09 -13.00
CA GLY A 222 -1.14 -10.50 -13.73
C GLY A 222 -1.21 -8.97 -13.83
N ARG A 223 -1.96 -8.33 -12.93
CA ARG A 223 -2.20 -6.88 -12.91
C ARG A 223 -1.32 -6.18 -11.87
N LEU A 224 -1.29 -4.88 -11.91
CA LEU A 224 -0.56 -4.05 -10.94
C LEU A 224 -1.53 -3.32 -10.03
N MET A 225 -1.17 -3.24 -8.75
CA MET A 225 -1.88 -2.40 -7.79
C MET A 225 -1.84 -0.93 -8.22
N PRO A 226 -2.94 -0.18 -8.05
CA PRO A 226 -2.92 1.27 -8.20
C PRO A 226 -1.86 1.90 -7.28
N PRO A 227 -1.35 3.09 -7.63
CA PRO A 227 -0.36 3.76 -6.79
C PRO A 227 -0.92 4.07 -5.41
N LYS A 228 -0.10 3.84 -4.38
CA LYS A 228 -0.46 4.20 -3.00
C LYS A 228 -1.76 3.54 -2.52
N SER A 229 -1.93 2.24 -2.82
CA SER A 229 -3.07 1.42 -2.38
C SER A 229 -2.82 0.73 -1.06
N THR A 230 -1.57 0.38 -0.76
CA THR A 230 -1.19 -0.41 0.41
C THR A 230 -0.06 0.25 1.19
N TRP A 231 -0.18 0.22 2.51
CA TRP A 231 0.90 0.57 3.43
C TRP A 231 1.21 -0.64 4.30
N PHE A 232 2.30 -1.33 4.00
CA PHE A 232 2.71 -2.51 4.76
C PHE A 232 3.44 -2.13 6.05
N GLU A 233 3.11 -2.82 7.14
CA GLU A 233 3.88 -2.87 8.38
C GLU A 233 4.17 -4.34 8.74
N PRO A 234 5.35 -4.62 9.29
CA PRO A 234 6.44 -3.72 9.62
C PRO A 234 7.23 -3.26 8.39
N LYS A 235 7.73 -2.02 8.42
CA LYS A 235 8.68 -1.53 7.40
C LYS A 235 10.07 -2.06 7.70
N LEU A 236 10.66 -2.75 6.71
CA LEU A 236 12.03 -3.23 6.83
C LEU A 236 13.02 -2.08 6.80
N ARG A 237 14.01 -2.14 7.69
CA ARG A 237 15.11 -1.19 7.70
C ARG A 237 16.11 -1.51 6.59
N SER A 238 16.58 -0.48 5.89
CA SER A 238 17.61 -0.61 4.87
C SER A 238 19.00 -0.62 5.52
N GLY A 239 19.94 -1.39 4.93
CA GLY A 239 21.34 -1.38 5.32
C GLY A 239 21.73 -2.25 6.52
N LEU A 240 20.80 -3.02 7.11
CA LEU A 240 21.14 -4.03 8.13
C LEU A 240 21.83 -5.25 7.50
N PHE A 241 21.38 -5.62 6.32
CA PHE A 241 21.97 -6.69 5.53
C PHE A 241 22.27 -6.19 4.13
N ILE A 242 23.40 -6.60 3.59
CA ILE A 242 23.84 -6.25 2.23
C ILE A 242 24.25 -7.55 1.54
N HIS A 243 23.68 -7.80 0.36
CA HIS A 243 24.07 -8.88 -0.51
C HIS A 243 25.08 -8.34 -1.53
N ALA A 244 26.31 -8.86 -1.50
CA ALA A 244 27.33 -8.53 -2.48
C ALA A 244 27.13 -9.38 -3.74
N LEU A 245 27.35 -8.76 -4.93
CA LEU A 245 27.17 -9.44 -6.22
C LEU A 245 28.47 -9.99 -6.81
N SER A 246 29.54 -9.97 -6.02
CA SER A 246 30.86 -10.47 -6.39
C SER A 246 31.50 -11.18 -5.21
#